data_27c4eb1e99c440b9e12fda195b09ccc3
#
_entry.id   27c4eb1e99c440b9e12fda195b09ccc3
#
_cell.length_a   1.000
_cell.length_b   1.000
_cell.length_c   1.000
_cell.angle_alpha   90.00
_cell.angle_beta   90.00
_cell.angle_gamma   90.00
#
_symmetry.space_group_name_H-M   'P 1'
#
loop_
_entity.id
_entity.type
_entity.pdbx_description
1 polymer ?
#
loop_
_entity_poly.entity_id
_entity_poly.type
_entity_poly.pdbx_seq_one_letter_code
_entity_poly.pdbx_strand_id
1 'polypeptide(L)'
;MKKTCLLFFALHTFFVFGQNKETLDALASTYTNASFPLLKELLSIPNDAFYPEWIEKNVQWCENHFGKRGFTTERISTPTVPLLLASQSFPDAEKTVLVYLQVDGQPVDPSRWTQKDPYTPVLKQHSAEGGWEEIDWAKIKNYDDDWRVFARSASDAKGPVAMFLAAIDAMKAIGKAPNYNIKVILDFEEELGSPQLPQAVLENRGRLAADYLVIFDGPLHRLNKPTLTFGARGIFTVELTTYGPIVPQHSGHFGNYVPNPAFKLAKLLASMKDDDGRVLIPGYYDGVVLDNKTKTLLKATPHNEEQLQEIIQVGHFDRVAPNYQEAIQYPSLNVRGMQSGWINEKVRTIIPAWAKAEIDVRIVKESDPKRLSKLIKTHIENQGYVVIDREPTKEERLAHPKLATYTSEVSYQSFRTPMESPIGVWLQKALVRAFDEEPIRIRMSGGSIPISPFVNTLNLPAITVPTVNRDNNQHSPNENLRLGNYRDGIKTILAILTEEL
;
A
#
# COMPACT_ATOMS: atom_id res chain seq x y z
N MET A 1 73.20 -37.20 4.58
CA MET A 1 72.26 -36.54 3.66
C MET A 1 70.94 -36.34 4.39
N LYS A 2 70.67 -35.14 4.93
CA LYS A 2 69.41 -34.79 5.60
C LYS A 2 68.48 -34.16 4.56
N LYS A 3 67.35 -34.79 4.26
CA LYS A 3 66.31 -34.19 3.38
C LYS A 3 65.39 -33.33 4.25
N THR A 4 65.46 -32.03 4.07
CA THR A 4 64.55 -31.06 4.67
C THR A 4 63.30 -30.98 3.78
N CYS A 5 62.11 -31.43 4.27
CA CYS A 5 60.82 -31.20 3.66
C CYS A 5 60.32 -29.82 4.05
N LEU A 6 60.26 -28.88 3.09
CA LEU A 6 59.53 -27.63 3.24
C LEU A 6 58.06 -27.86 3.03
N LEU A 7 57.27 -27.78 4.12
CA LEU A 7 55.81 -27.68 4.03
C LEU A 7 55.42 -26.25 3.65
N PHE A 8 54.92 -26.07 2.43
CA PHE A 8 54.24 -24.82 2.04
C PHE A 8 52.85 -24.80 2.66
N PHE A 9 52.66 -24.02 3.72
CA PHE A 9 51.34 -23.64 4.21
C PHE A 9 50.80 -22.53 3.28
N ALA A 10 49.88 -22.89 2.38
CA ALA A 10 49.10 -21.90 1.66
C ALA A 10 48.10 -21.27 2.63
N LEU A 11 48.41 -20.09 3.16
CA LEU A 11 47.46 -19.25 3.89
C LEU A 11 46.38 -18.80 2.88
N HIS A 12 45.26 -19.49 2.86
CA HIS A 12 44.04 -18.99 2.24
C HIS A 12 43.52 -17.88 3.17
N THR A 13 43.93 -16.64 2.93
CA THR A 13 43.24 -15.48 3.49
C THR A 13 41.87 -15.41 2.84
N PHE A 14 40.86 -15.95 3.52
CA PHE A 14 39.48 -15.60 3.22
C PHE A 14 39.31 -14.11 3.51
N PHE A 15 39.43 -13.28 2.47
CA PHE A 15 38.91 -11.92 2.53
C PHE A 15 37.40 -12.05 2.69
N VAL A 16 36.92 -11.87 3.90
CA VAL A 16 35.52 -11.58 4.18
C VAL A 16 35.29 -10.17 3.65
N PHE A 17 35.13 -10.03 2.33
CA PHE A 17 34.59 -8.81 1.76
C PHE A 17 33.15 -8.75 2.23
N GLY A 18 32.85 -7.96 3.24
CA GLY A 18 31.51 -7.40 3.39
C GLY A 18 31.13 -6.81 2.04
N GLN A 19 29.95 -7.16 1.52
CA GLN A 19 29.51 -6.66 0.21
C GLN A 19 29.36 -5.13 0.33
N ASN A 20 30.33 -4.40 -0.20
CA ASN A 20 30.28 -2.96 -0.24
C ASN A 20 29.31 -2.51 -1.35
N LYS A 21 29.04 -1.23 -1.39
CA LYS A 21 28.15 -0.59 -2.36
C LYS A 21 28.51 -0.96 -3.81
N GLU A 22 29.82 -0.94 -4.17
CA GLU A 22 30.28 -1.24 -5.52
C GLU A 22 29.95 -2.67 -5.96
N THR A 23 30.09 -3.62 -5.06
CA THR A 23 29.71 -5.03 -5.32
C THR A 23 28.20 -5.17 -5.52
N LEU A 24 27.39 -4.50 -4.68
CA LEU A 24 25.94 -4.51 -4.81
C LEU A 24 25.48 -3.82 -6.10
N ASP A 25 26.11 -2.72 -6.51
CA ASP A 25 25.86 -2.01 -7.76
C ASP A 25 26.15 -2.90 -8.99
N ALA A 26 27.28 -3.58 -8.98
CA ALA A 26 27.69 -4.49 -10.07
C ALA A 26 26.73 -5.70 -10.19
N LEU A 27 26.37 -6.30 -9.08
CA LEU A 27 25.44 -7.42 -9.04
C LEU A 27 24.03 -6.97 -9.48
N ALA A 28 23.52 -5.87 -8.96
CA ALA A 28 22.23 -5.33 -9.34
C ALA A 28 22.16 -5.04 -10.84
N SER A 29 23.18 -4.39 -11.41
CA SER A 29 23.27 -4.11 -12.85
C SER A 29 23.27 -5.38 -13.68
N THR A 30 24.05 -6.40 -13.28
CA THR A 30 24.12 -7.70 -13.96
C THR A 30 22.76 -8.40 -13.96
N TYR A 31 22.13 -8.50 -12.77
CA TYR A 31 20.88 -9.23 -12.60
C TYR A 31 19.66 -8.45 -13.08
N THR A 32 19.72 -7.13 -13.17
CA THR A 32 18.74 -6.32 -13.89
C THR A 32 18.68 -6.75 -15.36
N ASN A 33 19.82 -6.74 -16.06
CA ASN A 33 19.87 -7.17 -17.46
C ASN A 33 19.43 -8.64 -17.65
N ALA A 34 19.83 -9.54 -16.75
CA ALA A 34 19.46 -10.94 -16.83
C ALA A 34 17.96 -11.20 -16.56
N SER A 35 17.30 -10.33 -15.79
CA SER A 35 15.90 -10.50 -15.37
C SER A 35 14.86 -9.81 -16.24
N PHE A 36 15.22 -9.01 -17.24
CA PHE A 36 14.24 -8.39 -18.15
C PHE A 36 13.33 -9.40 -18.86
N PRO A 37 13.80 -10.57 -19.34
CA PRO A 37 12.92 -11.59 -19.90
C PRO A 37 11.89 -12.10 -18.89
N LEU A 38 12.30 -12.31 -17.62
CA LEU A 38 11.44 -12.72 -16.52
C LEU A 38 10.36 -11.66 -16.24
N LEU A 39 10.76 -10.37 -16.12
CA LEU A 39 9.85 -9.27 -15.92
C LEU A 39 8.81 -9.19 -17.06
N LYS A 40 9.27 -9.25 -18.31
CA LYS A 40 8.42 -9.20 -19.50
C LYS A 40 7.42 -10.36 -19.52
N GLU A 41 7.88 -11.57 -19.22
CA GLU A 41 7.03 -12.78 -19.15
C GLU A 41 5.92 -12.59 -18.09
N LEU A 42 6.28 -12.20 -16.86
CA LEU A 42 5.33 -12.03 -15.77
C LEU A 42 4.29 -10.94 -16.09
N LEU A 43 4.71 -9.80 -16.65
CA LEU A 43 3.83 -8.70 -17.02
C LEU A 43 2.87 -9.07 -18.17
N SER A 44 3.21 -10.08 -18.98
CA SER A 44 2.37 -10.54 -20.07
C SER A 44 1.22 -11.46 -19.65
N ILE A 45 1.17 -11.86 -18.39
CA ILE A 45 0.08 -12.67 -17.84
C ILE A 45 -0.99 -11.71 -17.27
N PRO A 46 -2.22 -11.68 -17.80
CA PRO A 46 -3.30 -10.91 -17.18
C PRO A 46 -3.54 -11.31 -15.73
N ASN A 47 -3.90 -10.35 -14.87
CA ASN A 47 -3.92 -10.56 -13.40
C ASN A 47 -5.02 -9.81 -12.65
N ASP A 48 -6.14 -9.49 -13.30
CA ASP A 48 -7.32 -8.96 -12.63
C ASP A 48 -8.00 -10.08 -11.82
N ALA A 49 -8.13 -9.89 -10.52
CA ALA A 49 -8.65 -10.88 -9.60
C ALA A 49 -10.15 -11.22 -9.79
N PHE A 50 -10.88 -10.43 -10.58
CA PHE A 50 -12.24 -10.81 -11.03
C PHE A 50 -12.24 -12.00 -12.00
N TYR A 51 -11.07 -12.42 -12.52
CA TYR A 51 -10.91 -13.54 -13.44
C TYR A 51 -10.04 -14.63 -12.83
N PRO A 52 -10.61 -15.60 -12.09
CA PRO A 52 -9.85 -16.64 -11.40
C PRO A 52 -8.90 -17.44 -12.30
N GLU A 53 -9.26 -17.64 -13.56
CA GLU A 53 -8.43 -18.33 -14.55
C GLU A 53 -7.16 -17.54 -14.94
N TRP A 54 -7.17 -16.21 -14.80
CA TRP A 54 -5.97 -15.39 -14.97
C TRP A 54 -5.08 -15.49 -13.73
N ILE A 55 -5.70 -15.44 -12.56
CA ILE A 55 -4.99 -15.62 -11.29
C ILE A 55 -4.31 -16.98 -11.22
N GLU A 56 -4.99 -18.06 -11.63
CA GLU A 56 -4.41 -19.41 -11.64
C GLU A 56 -3.11 -19.47 -12.46
N LYS A 57 -3.03 -18.79 -13.62
CA LYS A 57 -1.79 -18.70 -14.42
C LYS A 57 -0.68 -17.99 -13.68
N ASN A 58 -1.00 -16.92 -12.94
CA ASN A 58 -0.03 -16.20 -12.12
C ASN A 58 0.46 -17.06 -10.94
N VAL A 59 -0.44 -17.80 -10.28
CA VAL A 59 -0.08 -18.75 -9.21
C VAL A 59 0.90 -19.80 -9.74
N GLN A 60 0.58 -20.46 -10.86
CA GLN A 60 1.43 -21.48 -11.49
C GLN A 60 2.79 -20.91 -11.91
N TRP A 61 2.82 -19.69 -12.44
CA TRP A 61 4.06 -19.01 -12.78
C TRP A 61 4.92 -18.80 -11.53
N CYS A 62 4.33 -18.31 -10.44
CA CYS A 62 5.04 -18.12 -9.17
C CYS A 62 5.54 -19.45 -8.60
N GLU A 63 4.72 -20.49 -8.55
CA GLU A 63 5.14 -21.84 -8.11
C GLU A 63 6.37 -22.32 -8.86
N ASN A 64 6.36 -22.20 -10.19
CA ASN A 64 7.47 -22.62 -11.04
C ASN A 64 8.74 -21.80 -10.79
N HIS A 65 8.64 -20.46 -10.73
CA HIS A 65 9.81 -19.58 -10.60
C HIS A 65 10.42 -19.57 -9.20
N PHE A 66 9.62 -19.68 -8.15
CA PHE A 66 10.10 -19.88 -6.79
C PHE A 66 10.68 -21.29 -6.61
N GLY A 67 10.01 -22.32 -7.13
CA GLY A 67 10.50 -23.69 -7.09
C GLY A 67 11.88 -23.89 -7.77
N LYS A 68 12.10 -23.29 -8.93
CA LYS A 68 13.41 -23.28 -9.63
C LYS A 68 14.52 -22.64 -8.78
N ARG A 69 14.17 -21.78 -7.83
CA ARG A 69 15.09 -21.13 -6.90
C ARG A 69 15.20 -21.82 -5.54
N GLY A 70 14.67 -23.05 -5.41
CA GLY A 70 14.80 -23.89 -4.22
C GLY A 70 13.83 -23.55 -3.10
N PHE A 71 12.78 -22.78 -3.37
CA PHE A 71 11.67 -22.62 -2.46
C PHE A 71 10.72 -23.82 -2.56
N THR A 72 10.23 -24.28 -1.42
CA THR A 72 9.06 -25.17 -1.37
C THR A 72 7.82 -24.29 -1.42
N THR A 73 6.90 -24.58 -2.33
CA THR A 73 5.66 -23.80 -2.50
C THR A 73 4.46 -24.57 -2.00
N GLU A 74 3.53 -23.87 -1.36
CA GLU A 74 2.30 -24.42 -0.81
C GLU A 74 1.15 -23.41 -1.03
N ARG A 75 0.02 -23.88 -1.56
CA ARG A 75 -1.19 -23.05 -1.70
C ARG A 75 -1.96 -23.04 -0.38
N ILE A 76 -2.37 -21.85 0.03
CA ILE A 76 -3.33 -21.65 1.11
C ILE A 76 -4.68 -21.37 0.46
N SER A 77 -5.58 -22.34 0.55
CA SER A 77 -6.92 -22.22 -0.05
C SER A 77 -7.75 -21.15 0.64
N THR A 78 -8.48 -20.38 -0.14
CA THR A 78 -9.48 -19.42 0.30
C THR A 78 -10.78 -19.63 -0.51
N PRO A 79 -11.91 -19.02 -0.12
CA PRO A 79 -13.15 -19.09 -0.91
C PRO A 79 -13.06 -18.47 -2.31
N THR A 80 -12.16 -17.55 -2.55
CA THR A 80 -11.99 -16.83 -3.82
C THR A 80 -10.76 -17.32 -4.58
N VAL A 81 -9.60 -16.72 -4.36
CA VAL A 81 -8.33 -17.08 -4.99
C VAL A 81 -7.30 -17.47 -3.93
N PRO A 82 -6.41 -18.46 -4.18
CA PRO A 82 -5.48 -18.92 -3.15
C PRO A 82 -4.42 -17.87 -2.86
N LEU A 83 -3.86 -17.91 -1.64
CA LEU A 83 -2.53 -17.35 -1.38
C LEU A 83 -1.47 -18.42 -1.69
N LEU A 84 -0.27 -17.99 -2.05
CA LEU A 84 0.86 -18.89 -2.26
C LEU A 84 1.95 -18.60 -1.21
N LEU A 85 2.27 -19.61 -0.41
CA LEU A 85 3.40 -19.57 0.54
C LEU A 85 4.60 -20.26 -0.10
N ALA A 86 5.70 -19.53 -0.29
CA ALA A 86 6.98 -20.07 -0.73
C ALA A 86 7.98 -19.99 0.43
N SER A 87 8.61 -21.10 0.78
CA SER A 87 9.48 -21.19 1.97
C SER A 87 10.84 -21.77 1.63
N GLN A 88 11.89 -21.20 2.19
CA GLN A 88 13.26 -21.72 2.10
C GLN A 88 13.93 -21.61 3.47
N SER A 89 14.42 -22.75 3.98
CA SER A 89 15.19 -22.82 5.23
C SER A 89 16.68 -22.82 4.93
N PHE A 90 17.44 -22.21 5.83
CA PHE A 90 18.90 -22.14 5.75
C PHE A 90 19.52 -22.79 7.00
N PRO A 91 20.70 -23.44 6.85
CA PRO A 91 21.41 -24.00 8.01
C PRO A 91 21.67 -22.93 9.08
N ASP A 92 21.56 -23.31 10.35
CA ASP A 92 21.84 -22.47 11.52
C ASP A 92 20.99 -21.18 11.63
N ALA A 93 19.92 -21.06 10.83
CA ALA A 93 19.01 -19.95 10.91
C ALA A 93 18.04 -20.08 12.10
N GLU A 94 18.16 -19.17 13.06
CA GLU A 94 17.29 -19.15 14.25
C GLU A 94 16.02 -18.33 14.03
N LYS A 95 16.06 -17.35 13.12
CA LYS A 95 14.94 -16.44 12.82
C LYS A 95 14.33 -16.72 11.47
N THR A 96 13.11 -16.25 11.29
CA THR A 96 12.36 -16.34 10.04
C THR A 96 11.86 -14.95 9.66
N VAL A 97 12.11 -14.52 8.41
CA VAL A 97 11.54 -13.33 7.81
C VAL A 97 10.42 -13.73 6.86
N LEU A 98 9.23 -13.20 7.10
CA LEU A 98 8.12 -13.29 6.17
C LEU A 98 8.20 -12.08 5.23
N VAL A 99 8.19 -12.34 3.93
CA VAL A 99 8.13 -11.33 2.87
C VAL A 99 6.71 -11.34 2.30
N TYR A 100 6.09 -10.17 2.18
CA TYR A 100 4.82 -10.00 1.51
C TYR A 100 5.03 -9.42 0.11
N LEU A 101 4.43 -10.05 -0.87
CA LEU A 101 4.37 -9.62 -2.27
C LEU A 101 2.93 -9.78 -2.77
N GLN A 102 2.48 -8.89 -3.65
CA GLN A 102 1.20 -9.01 -4.35
C GLN A 102 1.42 -9.22 -5.86
N VAL A 103 0.46 -9.85 -6.51
CA VAL A 103 0.60 -10.28 -7.92
C VAL A 103 -0.59 -9.88 -8.77
N ASP A 104 -1.77 -9.70 -8.19
CA ASP A 104 -2.94 -9.19 -8.90
C ASP A 104 -2.76 -7.73 -9.33
N GLY A 105 -3.74 -7.17 -9.99
CA GLY A 105 -3.72 -5.79 -10.46
C GLY A 105 -5.11 -5.26 -10.72
N GLN A 106 -5.22 -3.95 -10.70
CA GLN A 106 -6.44 -3.21 -10.98
C GLN A 106 -7.02 -3.54 -12.37
N PRO A 107 -8.35 -3.58 -12.52
CA PRO A 107 -9.00 -3.72 -13.82
C PRO A 107 -8.51 -2.71 -14.84
N VAL A 108 -8.53 -3.08 -16.10
CA VAL A 108 -8.06 -2.25 -17.21
C VAL A 108 -9.21 -1.87 -18.16
N ASP A 109 -9.16 -0.63 -18.64
CA ASP A 109 -9.90 -0.18 -19.81
C ASP A 109 -8.87 0.09 -20.93
N PRO A 110 -8.69 -0.83 -21.90
CA PRO A 110 -7.69 -0.70 -22.96
C PRO A 110 -7.83 0.58 -23.78
N SER A 111 -9.05 1.12 -23.92
CA SER A 111 -9.31 2.36 -24.69
C SER A 111 -8.62 3.59 -24.11
N ARG A 112 -8.21 3.55 -22.84
CA ARG A 112 -7.55 4.63 -22.11
C ARG A 112 -6.02 4.49 -22.08
N TRP A 113 -5.48 3.41 -22.63
CA TRP A 113 -4.04 3.17 -22.70
C TRP A 113 -3.45 3.65 -24.03
N THR A 114 -2.23 4.16 -23.99
CA THR A 114 -1.51 4.57 -25.22
C THR A 114 -1.02 3.39 -26.02
N GLN A 115 -0.86 2.22 -25.39
CA GLN A 115 -0.54 0.95 -26.06
C GLN A 115 -1.80 0.14 -26.29
N LYS A 116 -1.76 -0.73 -27.31
CA LYS A 116 -2.93 -1.51 -27.75
C LYS A 116 -3.47 -2.43 -26.67
N ASP A 117 -2.60 -3.03 -25.89
CA ASP A 117 -2.94 -4.01 -24.86
C ASP A 117 -2.15 -3.71 -23.57
N PRO A 118 -2.85 -3.43 -22.44
CA PRO A 118 -2.21 -3.18 -21.16
C PRO A 118 -1.35 -4.32 -20.60
N TYR A 119 -1.58 -5.55 -21.06
CA TYR A 119 -0.81 -6.74 -20.68
C TYR A 119 0.28 -7.12 -21.68
N THR A 120 0.49 -6.30 -22.71
CA THR A 120 1.66 -6.41 -23.58
C THR A 120 2.69 -5.37 -23.17
N PRO A 121 3.77 -5.77 -22.43
CA PRO A 121 4.76 -4.83 -21.95
C PRO A 121 5.49 -4.12 -23.08
N VAL A 122 5.50 -2.79 -23.06
CA VAL A 122 6.24 -1.96 -24.01
C VAL A 122 7.31 -1.16 -23.31
N LEU A 123 8.47 -1.03 -23.95
CA LEU A 123 9.56 -0.19 -23.47
C LEU A 123 9.41 1.20 -24.09
N LYS A 124 9.49 2.25 -23.25
CA LYS A 124 9.40 3.65 -23.72
C LYS A 124 10.49 4.52 -23.14
N GLN A 125 10.83 5.56 -23.88
CA GLN A 125 11.69 6.67 -23.45
C GLN A 125 10.94 8.00 -23.57
N HIS A 126 11.47 9.06 -22.94
CA HIS A 126 10.97 10.40 -23.16
C HIS A 126 11.22 10.84 -24.60
N SER A 127 10.18 11.39 -25.24
CA SER A 127 10.29 12.01 -26.56
C SER A 127 10.87 13.42 -26.44
N ALA A 128 11.62 13.85 -27.45
CA ALA A 128 12.14 15.22 -27.53
C ALA A 128 11.02 16.27 -27.61
N GLU A 129 9.85 15.89 -28.11
CA GLU A 129 8.65 16.75 -28.26
C GLU A 129 7.76 16.73 -27.01
N GLY A 130 8.15 15.99 -25.98
CA GLY A 130 7.39 15.72 -24.78
C GLY A 130 6.55 14.44 -24.87
N GLY A 131 6.25 13.83 -23.72
CA GLY A 131 5.56 12.54 -23.66
C GLY A 131 6.47 11.32 -23.81
N TRP A 132 5.90 10.21 -24.28
CA TRP A 132 6.58 8.91 -24.33
C TRP A 132 6.55 8.31 -25.74
N GLU A 133 7.69 7.82 -26.22
CA GLU A 133 7.83 7.07 -27.48
C GLU A 133 8.29 5.65 -27.20
N GLU A 134 7.76 4.70 -27.97
CA GLU A 134 8.13 3.29 -27.86
C GLU A 134 9.51 3.05 -28.47
N ILE A 135 10.31 2.21 -27.81
CA ILE A 135 11.62 1.76 -28.27
C ILE A 135 11.68 0.24 -28.30
N ASP A 136 12.48 -0.29 -29.25
CA ASP A 136 12.62 -1.72 -29.41
C ASP A 136 13.25 -2.36 -28.16
N TRP A 137 12.65 -3.44 -27.67
CA TRP A 137 13.19 -4.26 -26.58
C TRP A 137 14.61 -4.78 -26.84
N ALA A 138 15.04 -4.89 -28.11
CA ALA A 138 16.42 -5.25 -28.43
C ALA A 138 17.47 -4.28 -27.85
N LYS A 139 17.08 -3.04 -27.59
CA LYS A 139 17.93 -2.01 -26.98
C LYS A 139 18.10 -2.15 -25.48
N ILE A 140 17.32 -3.02 -24.80
CA ILE A 140 17.24 -3.11 -23.33
C ILE A 140 18.58 -3.42 -22.66
N LYS A 141 19.51 -4.07 -23.35
CA LYS A 141 20.84 -4.38 -22.78
C LYS A 141 21.67 -3.15 -22.42
N ASN A 142 21.42 -2.03 -23.10
CA ASN A 142 22.06 -0.74 -22.87
C ASN A 142 21.01 0.31 -22.50
N TYR A 143 20.14 -0.04 -21.54
CA TYR A 143 19.06 0.84 -21.11
C TYR A 143 19.58 2.11 -20.43
N ASP A 144 18.78 3.14 -20.54
CA ASP A 144 18.89 4.34 -19.72
C ASP A 144 18.04 4.16 -18.45
N ASP A 145 18.48 4.68 -17.32
CA ASP A 145 17.77 4.61 -16.06
C ASP A 145 16.38 5.26 -16.11
N ASP A 146 16.17 6.24 -17.00
CA ASP A 146 14.89 6.93 -17.17
C ASP A 146 13.91 6.24 -18.13
N TRP A 147 14.37 5.22 -18.86
CA TRP A 147 13.45 4.40 -19.65
C TRP A 147 12.47 3.67 -18.75
N ARG A 148 11.29 3.37 -19.28
CA ARG A 148 10.23 2.72 -18.50
C ARG A 148 9.60 1.55 -19.25
N VAL A 149 9.26 0.52 -18.50
CA VAL A 149 8.36 -0.55 -18.95
C VAL A 149 6.93 -0.16 -18.61
N PHE A 150 6.08 -0.07 -19.62
CA PHE A 150 4.66 0.23 -19.48
C PHE A 150 3.86 -1.05 -19.60
N ALA A 151 3.16 -1.43 -18.56
CA ALA A 151 2.19 -2.52 -18.49
C ALA A 151 1.37 -2.41 -17.22
N ARG A 152 0.19 -3.05 -17.17
CA ARG A 152 -0.54 -3.22 -15.91
C ARG A 152 0.31 -4.02 -14.94
N SER A 153 0.30 -3.60 -13.68
CA SER A 153 1.07 -4.17 -12.57
C SER A 153 2.59 -4.11 -12.74
N ALA A 154 3.09 -3.27 -13.64
CA ALA A 154 4.53 -3.09 -13.78
C ALA A 154 5.17 -2.58 -12.47
N SER A 155 4.47 -1.70 -11.75
CA SER A 155 4.88 -1.19 -10.44
C SER A 155 4.06 -1.77 -9.30
N ASP A 156 2.77 -2.05 -9.51
CA ASP A 156 1.81 -2.44 -8.47
C ASP A 156 1.17 -3.80 -8.80
N ALA A 157 1.81 -4.99 -8.43
CA ALA A 157 3.18 -5.02 -7.92
C ALA A 157 3.97 -6.22 -8.47
N LYS A 158 3.82 -6.58 -9.77
CA LYS A 158 4.62 -7.65 -10.39
C LYS A 158 6.11 -7.28 -10.53
N GLY A 159 6.42 -5.98 -10.68
CA GLY A 159 7.80 -5.51 -10.68
C GLY A 159 8.57 -5.93 -9.43
N PRO A 160 8.11 -5.66 -8.22
CA PRO A 160 8.70 -6.14 -6.98
C PRO A 160 8.89 -7.66 -6.89
N VAL A 161 7.95 -8.47 -7.44
CA VAL A 161 8.12 -9.94 -7.53
C VAL A 161 9.32 -10.30 -8.41
N ALA A 162 9.44 -9.68 -9.58
CA ALA A 162 10.58 -9.90 -10.49
C ALA A 162 11.91 -9.43 -9.86
N MET A 163 11.91 -8.30 -9.15
CA MET A 163 13.07 -7.79 -8.40
C MET A 163 13.50 -8.79 -7.32
N PHE A 164 12.55 -9.35 -6.57
CA PHE A 164 12.84 -10.34 -5.52
C PHE A 164 13.50 -11.60 -6.10
N LEU A 165 12.96 -12.14 -7.18
CA LEU A 165 13.51 -13.31 -7.82
C LEU A 165 14.91 -13.06 -8.41
N ALA A 166 15.15 -11.88 -9.00
CA ALA A 166 16.46 -11.47 -9.51
C ALA A 166 17.49 -11.29 -8.37
N ALA A 167 17.08 -10.75 -7.24
CA ALA A 167 17.93 -10.61 -6.06
C ALA A 167 18.32 -11.98 -5.45
N ILE A 168 17.40 -12.95 -5.43
CA ILE A 168 17.71 -14.34 -5.05
C ILE A 168 18.74 -14.95 -6.00
N ASP A 169 18.60 -14.76 -7.32
CA ASP A 169 19.57 -15.25 -8.29
C ASP A 169 20.95 -14.60 -8.08
N ALA A 170 21.01 -13.30 -7.85
CA ALA A 170 22.23 -12.56 -7.56
C ALA A 170 22.93 -13.06 -6.27
N MET A 171 22.16 -13.24 -5.20
CA MET A 171 22.67 -13.76 -3.92
C MET A 171 23.28 -15.17 -4.08
N LYS A 172 22.59 -16.06 -4.80
CA LYS A 172 23.07 -17.44 -5.05
C LYS A 172 24.34 -17.48 -5.87
N ALA A 173 24.45 -16.62 -6.89
CA ALA A 173 25.60 -16.57 -7.78
C ALA A 173 26.92 -16.23 -7.06
N ILE A 174 26.83 -15.51 -5.95
CA ILE A 174 27.99 -15.19 -5.09
C ILE A 174 28.19 -16.17 -3.94
N GLY A 175 27.44 -17.29 -3.94
CA GLY A 175 27.53 -18.32 -2.92
C GLY A 175 27.11 -17.87 -1.52
N LYS A 176 26.28 -16.80 -1.42
CA LYS A 176 25.76 -16.31 -0.14
C LYS A 176 24.40 -16.93 0.18
N ALA A 177 24.13 -17.06 1.45
CA ALA A 177 22.85 -17.43 2.01
C ALA A 177 22.55 -16.50 3.20
N PRO A 178 21.29 -16.15 3.46
CA PRO A 178 20.95 -15.38 4.64
C PRO A 178 21.16 -16.25 5.90
N ASN A 179 21.38 -15.59 7.04
CA ASN A 179 21.45 -16.25 8.35
C ASN A 179 20.06 -16.41 9.00
N TYR A 180 19.00 -16.32 8.20
CA TYR A 180 17.60 -16.46 8.61
C TYR A 180 16.80 -17.22 7.54
N ASN A 181 15.72 -17.86 7.96
CA ASN A 181 14.78 -18.52 7.05
C ASN A 181 13.93 -17.49 6.32
N ILE A 182 13.59 -17.76 5.05
CA ILE A 182 12.72 -16.92 4.25
C ILE A 182 11.39 -17.62 4.02
N LYS A 183 10.31 -16.93 4.32
CA LYS A 183 8.97 -17.23 3.84
C LYS A 183 8.49 -16.07 2.97
N VAL A 184 7.88 -16.37 1.84
CA VAL A 184 7.26 -15.37 0.97
C VAL A 184 5.80 -15.72 0.85
N ILE A 185 4.92 -14.80 1.27
CA ILE A 185 3.49 -14.91 1.02
C ILE A 185 3.13 -14.04 -0.19
N LEU A 186 2.56 -14.65 -1.21
CA LEU A 186 2.09 -13.97 -2.40
C LEU A 186 0.57 -13.88 -2.33
N ASP A 187 0.07 -12.65 -2.42
CA ASP A 187 -1.35 -12.31 -2.47
C ASP A 187 -1.78 -12.09 -3.92
N PHE A 188 -2.94 -12.59 -4.28
CA PHE A 188 -3.50 -12.52 -5.63
C PHE A 188 -4.86 -11.81 -5.66
N GLU A 189 -5.22 -11.12 -4.56
CA GLU A 189 -6.50 -10.41 -4.41
C GLU A 189 -6.33 -9.11 -3.59
N GLU A 190 -5.10 -8.54 -3.56
CA GLU A 190 -4.78 -7.35 -2.78
C GLU A 190 -5.60 -6.15 -3.26
N GLU A 191 -5.72 -5.98 -4.56
CA GLU A 191 -6.42 -4.87 -5.20
C GLU A 191 -7.95 -4.87 -4.98
N LEU A 192 -8.49 -6.00 -4.55
CA LEU A 192 -9.86 -6.13 -4.06
C LEU A 192 -9.94 -6.05 -2.53
N GLY A 193 -8.80 -5.72 -1.86
CA GLY A 193 -8.71 -5.55 -0.43
C GLY A 193 -8.48 -6.84 0.35
N SER A 194 -8.02 -7.90 -0.28
CA SER A 194 -7.74 -9.23 0.32
C SER A 194 -8.82 -9.68 1.32
N PRO A 195 -10.09 -9.79 0.92
CA PRO A 195 -11.22 -10.02 1.84
C PRO A 195 -11.08 -11.33 2.63
N GLN A 196 -10.36 -12.31 2.09
CA GLN A 196 -10.16 -13.62 2.71
C GLN A 196 -8.92 -13.68 3.62
N LEU A 197 -8.04 -12.68 3.54
CA LEU A 197 -6.76 -12.68 4.25
C LEU A 197 -6.89 -12.78 5.78
N PRO A 198 -7.84 -12.10 6.45
CA PRO A 198 -7.99 -12.23 7.90
C PRO A 198 -8.21 -13.67 8.37
N GLN A 199 -9.10 -14.39 7.68
CA GLN A 199 -9.41 -15.79 8.01
C GLN A 199 -8.26 -16.72 7.62
N ALA A 200 -7.67 -16.54 6.44
CA ALA A 200 -6.54 -17.32 5.97
C ALA A 200 -5.34 -17.23 6.92
N VAL A 201 -5.00 -16.03 7.39
CA VAL A 201 -3.92 -15.81 8.37
C VAL A 201 -4.25 -16.45 9.72
N LEU A 202 -5.50 -16.32 10.17
CA LEU A 202 -5.96 -16.92 11.44
C LEU A 202 -5.81 -18.43 11.43
N GLU A 203 -6.23 -19.09 10.37
CA GLU A 203 -6.22 -20.57 10.25
C GLU A 203 -4.81 -21.12 9.99
N ASN A 204 -3.91 -20.33 9.41
CA ASN A 204 -2.57 -20.77 9.03
C ASN A 204 -1.45 -20.15 9.89
N ARG A 205 -1.74 -19.77 11.14
CA ARG A 205 -0.77 -19.12 12.05
C ARG A 205 0.56 -19.87 12.15
N GLY A 206 0.51 -21.19 12.26
CA GLY A 206 1.73 -22.02 12.39
C GLY A 206 2.59 -22.00 11.10
N ARG A 207 1.95 -22.08 9.94
CA ARG A 207 2.64 -22.02 8.63
C ARG A 207 3.25 -20.64 8.37
N LEU A 208 2.54 -19.58 8.77
CA LEU A 208 2.93 -18.18 8.57
C LEU A 208 3.79 -17.61 9.72
N ALA A 209 4.04 -18.40 10.77
CA ALA A 209 4.88 -17.96 11.89
C ALA A 209 6.25 -17.46 11.41
N ALA A 210 6.62 -16.26 11.87
CA ALA A 210 7.87 -15.58 11.55
C ALA A 210 8.23 -14.63 12.69
N ASP A 211 9.43 -14.03 12.63
CA ASP A 211 9.88 -13.01 13.59
C ASP A 211 9.62 -11.59 13.06
N TYR A 212 9.70 -11.42 11.76
CA TYR A 212 9.56 -10.12 11.08
C TYR A 212 8.75 -10.25 9.80
N LEU A 213 8.08 -9.13 9.42
CA LEU A 213 7.41 -9.00 8.14
C LEU A 213 8.03 -7.85 7.35
N VAL A 214 8.54 -8.14 6.15
CA VAL A 214 9.02 -7.16 5.18
C VAL A 214 8.06 -7.12 4.00
N ILE A 215 7.59 -5.93 3.64
CA ILE A 215 6.60 -5.72 2.59
C ILE A 215 7.27 -4.97 1.45
N PHE A 216 7.32 -5.56 0.26
CA PHE A 216 7.81 -4.88 -0.94
C PHE A 216 6.61 -4.39 -1.76
N ASP A 217 6.12 -3.23 -1.36
CA ASP A 217 4.95 -2.60 -1.97
C ASP A 217 5.05 -1.07 -1.91
N GLY A 218 4.32 -0.42 -2.82
CA GLY A 218 4.19 1.02 -2.92
C GLY A 218 5.41 1.74 -3.49
N PRO A 219 5.22 3.02 -3.83
CA PRO A 219 6.25 3.84 -4.42
C PRO A 219 7.20 4.44 -3.37
N LEU A 220 8.44 4.67 -3.79
CA LEU A 220 9.45 5.42 -3.05
C LEU A 220 8.95 6.82 -2.66
N HIS A 221 9.65 7.45 -1.74
CA HIS A 221 9.48 8.87 -1.44
C HIS A 221 9.68 9.72 -2.70
N ARG A 222 9.07 10.94 -2.74
CA ARG A 222 9.15 11.86 -3.90
C ARG A 222 10.57 12.21 -4.34
N LEU A 223 11.53 12.15 -3.43
CA LEU A 223 12.95 12.36 -3.73
C LEU A 223 13.63 11.16 -4.43
N ASN A 224 12.88 10.10 -4.71
CA ASN A 224 13.37 8.84 -5.31
C ASN A 224 14.57 8.23 -4.54
N LYS A 225 14.57 8.37 -3.20
CA LYS A 225 15.59 7.84 -2.30
C LYS A 225 15.13 6.56 -1.60
N PRO A 226 16.06 5.72 -1.14
CA PRO A 226 15.72 4.56 -0.30
C PRO A 226 14.79 4.97 0.84
N THR A 227 13.74 4.20 1.05
CA THR A 227 12.67 4.56 1.97
C THR A 227 12.29 3.36 2.84
N LEU A 228 12.02 3.61 4.12
CA LEU A 228 11.45 2.65 5.06
C LEU A 228 10.17 3.24 5.65
N THR A 229 9.06 2.52 5.53
CA THR A 229 7.77 2.94 6.09
C THR A 229 7.35 2.01 7.21
N PHE A 230 7.22 2.55 8.41
CA PHE A 230 7.09 1.81 9.67
C PHE A 230 5.63 1.51 10.06
N GLY A 231 4.68 1.90 9.27
CA GLY A 231 3.28 1.63 9.52
C GLY A 231 2.36 2.19 8.45
N ALA A 232 1.10 1.78 8.51
CA ALA A 232 0.05 2.26 7.64
C ALA A 232 -1.20 2.61 8.45
N ARG A 233 -1.95 3.61 7.97
CA ARG A 233 -3.25 3.94 8.54
C ARG A 233 -4.24 2.82 8.24
N GLY A 234 -5.17 2.59 9.18
CA GLY A 234 -6.34 1.78 8.89
C GLY A 234 -7.46 2.62 8.30
N ILE A 235 -8.57 1.98 8.00
CA ILE A 235 -9.76 2.63 7.46
C ILE A 235 -11.03 1.93 7.94
N PHE A 236 -12.04 2.71 8.29
CA PHE A 236 -13.43 2.27 8.31
C PHE A 236 -14.30 3.25 7.52
N THR A 237 -15.43 2.77 7.04
CA THR A 237 -16.38 3.54 6.25
C THR A 237 -17.66 3.74 7.01
N VAL A 238 -18.38 4.81 6.67
CA VAL A 238 -19.69 5.15 7.24
C VAL A 238 -20.63 5.53 6.12
N GLU A 239 -21.82 4.96 6.14
CA GLU A 239 -22.96 5.45 5.38
C GLU A 239 -23.89 6.21 6.31
N LEU A 240 -24.21 7.45 5.95
CA LEU A 240 -25.09 8.33 6.71
C LEU A 240 -26.20 8.84 5.80
N THR A 241 -27.45 8.52 6.14
CA THR A 241 -28.62 8.98 5.40
C THR A 241 -29.54 9.79 6.31
N THR A 242 -29.97 10.96 5.83
CA THR A 242 -31.01 11.77 6.47
C THR A 242 -32.29 11.76 5.61
N TYR A 243 -33.43 11.88 6.29
CA TYR A 243 -34.74 11.69 5.66
C TYR A 243 -35.56 12.97 5.60
N GLY A 244 -36.28 13.11 4.47
CA GLY A 244 -37.33 14.09 4.20
C GLY A 244 -38.71 13.41 4.04
N PRO A 245 -39.53 13.83 3.08
CA PRO A 245 -40.81 13.17 2.76
C PRO A 245 -40.59 11.75 2.24
N ILE A 246 -41.61 10.90 2.29
CA ILE A 246 -41.48 9.49 1.85
C ILE A 246 -41.19 9.38 0.35
N VAL A 247 -41.70 10.33 -0.46
CA VAL A 247 -41.43 10.48 -1.89
C VAL A 247 -41.09 11.94 -2.15
N PRO A 248 -40.31 12.26 -3.19
CA PRO A 248 -40.01 13.66 -3.54
C PRO A 248 -41.29 14.47 -3.69
N GLN A 249 -41.30 15.71 -3.17
CA GLN A 249 -42.44 16.60 -3.22
C GLN A 249 -42.11 17.78 -4.13
N HIS A 250 -43.14 18.36 -4.79
CA HIS A 250 -42.98 19.56 -5.60
C HIS A 250 -42.59 20.75 -4.72
N SER A 251 -41.42 21.36 -4.95
CA SER A 251 -40.87 22.40 -4.08
C SER A 251 -41.67 23.71 -4.15
N GLY A 252 -42.36 23.98 -5.25
CA GLY A 252 -43.28 25.12 -5.36
C GLY A 252 -44.51 25.01 -4.48
N HIS A 253 -44.98 23.80 -4.22
CA HIS A 253 -46.14 23.56 -3.35
C HIS A 253 -45.75 23.39 -1.87
N PHE A 254 -44.60 22.79 -1.62
CA PHE A 254 -44.19 22.36 -0.25
C PHE A 254 -42.92 23.02 0.25
N GLY A 255 -42.29 23.93 -0.54
CA GLY A 255 -41.15 24.74 -0.08
C GLY A 255 -41.52 25.55 1.16
N ASN A 256 -40.57 25.77 2.06
CA ASN A 256 -40.76 26.41 3.38
C ASN A 256 -41.68 25.63 4.35
N TYR A 257 -42.27 24.51 3.95
CA TYR A 257 -43.19 23.71 4.77
C TYR A 257 -42.66 22.30 5.04
N VAL A 258 -42.22 21.57 4.01
CA VAL A 258 -41.65 20.23 4.15
C VAL A 258 -40.14 20.33 4.29
N PRO A 259 -39.54 19.70 5.35
CA PRO A 259 -38.10 19.75 5.59
C PRO A 259 -37.30 19.07 4.45
N ASN A 260 -36.26 19.75 3.99
CA ASN A 260 -35.35 19.22 2.97
C ASN A 260 -34.21 18.41 3.61
N PRO A 261 -34.05 17.12 3.27
CA PRO A 261 -33.01 16.26 3.86
C PRO A 261 -31.59 16.66 3.45
N ALA A 262 -31.38 17.30 2.29
CA ALA A 262 -30.08 17.78 1.88
C ALA A 262 -29.53 18.87 2.83
N PHE A 263 -30.37 19.83 3.24
CA PHE A 263 -29.99 20.80 4.26
C PHE A 263 -29.76 20.17 5.64
N LYS A 264 -30.52 19.12 6.00
CA LYS A 264 -30.30 18.39 7.24
C LYS A 264 -28.92 17.74 7.25
N LEU A 265 -28.56 17.04 6.16
CA LEU A 265 -27.27 16.36 6.01
C LEU A 265 -26.12 17.37 5.97
N ALA A 266 -26.23 18.43 5.18
CA ALA A 266 -25.19 19.47 5.11
C ALA A 266 -24.87 20.10 6.45
N LYS A 267 -25.90 20.47 7.25
CA LYS A 267 -25.72 21.00 8.60
C LYS A 267 -25.07 19.99 9.54
N LEU A 268 -25.43 18.71 9.42
CA LEU A 268 -24.87 17.67 10.25
C LEU A 268 -23.39 17.43 9.93
N LEU A 269 -23.03 17.37 8.64
CA LEU A 269 -21.62 17.22 8.22
C LEU A 269 -20.79 18.47 8.61
N ALA A 270 -21.31 19.66 8.42
CA ALA A 270 -20.64 20.89 8.82
C ALA A 270 -20.41 20.99 10.35
N SER A 271 -21.24 20.34 11.17
CA SER A 271 -21.02 20.28 12.62
C SER A 271 -19.88 19.37 13.06
N MET A 272 -19.34 18.53 12.15
CA MET A 272 -18.31 17.54 12.48
C MET A 272 -16.88 18.06 12.30
N LYS A 273 -16.67 19.11 11.47
CA LYS A 273 -15.34 19.69 11.18
C LYS A 273 -15.40 21.21 11.19
N ASP A 274 -14.27 21.83 11.52
CA ASP A 274 -14.07 23.28 11.33
C ASP A 274 -13.48 23.60 9.95
N ASP A 275 -13.27 24.89 9.71
CA ASP A 275 -12.74 25.40 8.43
C ASP A 275 -11.25 25.05 8.22
N ASP A 276 -10.51 24.72 9.30
CA ASP A 276 -9.13 24.22 9.27
C ASP A 276 -9.04 22.69 9.07
N GLY A 277 -10.17 22.01 8.88
CA GLY A 277 -10.24 20.57 8.68
C GLY A 277 -10.18 19.73 9.93
N ARG A 278 -10.17 20.35 11.13
CA ARG A 278 -10.11 19.65 12.40
C ARG A 278 -11.48 19.07 12.77
N VAL A 279 -11.51 17.80 13.20
CA VAL A 279 -12.75 17.16 13.64
C VAL A 279 -13.16 17.69 15.01
N LEU A 280 -14.39 18.20 15.10
CA LEU A 280 -14.96 18.84 16.32
C LEU A 280 -15.67 17.86 17.25
N ILE A 281 -15.78 16.59 16.89
CA ILE A 281 -16.43 15.55 17.70
C ILE A 281 -15.60 15.34 18.97
N PRO A 282 -16.17 15.57 20.19
CA PRO A 282 -15.43 15.42 21.43
C PRO A 282 -14.80 14.02 21.58
N GLY A 283 -13.54 13.97 22.01
CA GLY A 283 -12.80 12.73 22.19
C GLY A 283 -12.29 12.06 20.89
N TYR A 284 -12.49 12.68 19.71
CA TYR A 284 -12.11 12.08 18.44
C TYR A 284 -10.61 11.77 18.34
N TYR A 285 -9.79 12.68 18.84
CA TYR A 285 -8.32 12.57 18.82
C TYR A 285 -7.71 11.97 20.09
N ASP A 286 -8.54 11.57 21.06
CA ASP A 286 -8.06 11.01 22.33
C ASP A 286 -7.20 9.76 22.11
N GLY A 287 -6.12 9.69 22.87
CA GLY A 287 -5.12 8.63 22.78
C GLY A 287 -3.95 8.95 21.83
N VAL A 288 -4.09 9.94 20.94
CA VAL A 288 -2.98 10.35 20.06
C VAL A 288 -2.08 11.32 20.81
N VAL A 289 -0.90 10.83 21.20
CA VAL A 289 0.14 11.65 21.85
C VAL A 289 1.40 11.64 21.01
N LEU A 290 1.83 12.81 20.58
CA LEU A 290 3.08 13.00 19.86
C LEU A 290 4.07 13.73 20.75
N ASP A 291 5.03 12.98 21.30
CA ASP A 291 6.11 13.55 22.11
C ASP A 291 7.11 14.34 21.26
N ASN A 292 8.01 15.08 21.90
CA ASN A 292 8.98 15.92 21.21
C ASN A 292 9.93 15.11 20.31
N LYS A 293 10.31 13.88 20.71
CA LYS A 293 11.14 12.98 19.90
C LYS A 293 10.41 12.62 18.61
N THR A 294 9.15 12.21 18.72
CA THR A 294 8.29 11.89 17.56
C THR A 294 8.12 13.09 16.62
N LYS A 295 7.80 14.26 17.17
CA LYS A 295 7.66 15.49 16.35
C LYS A 295 8.96 15.85 15.63
N THR A 296 10.11 15.69 16.27
CA THR A 296 11.42 15.90 15.62
C THR A 296 11.63 14.93 14.46
N LEU A 297 11.30 13.64 14.63
CA LEU A 297 11.38 12.65 13.56
C LEU A 297 10.44 12.97 12.38
N LEU A 298 9.20 13.36 12.68
CA LEU A 298 8.21 13.73 11.66
C LEU A 298 8.66 14.97 10.85
N LYS A 299 9.24 15.96 11.54
CA LYS A 299 9.80 17.17 10.91
C LYS A 299 11.04 16.86 10.05
N ALA A 300 11.83 15.86 10.42
CA ALA A 300 13.01 15.44 9.67
C ALA A 300 12.69 14.69 8.36
N THR A 301 11.46 14.17 8.22
CA THR A 301 11.02 13.55 6.96
C THR A 301 10.93 14.63 5.88
N PRO A 302 11.65 14.51 4.76
CA PRO A 302 11.64 15.51 3.70
C PRO A 302 10.22 15.79 3.21
N HIS A 303 9.84 17.06 3.16
CA HIS A 303 8.53 17.50 2.70
C HIS A 303 8.66 18.88 2.05
N ASN A 304 8.10 19.03 0.86
CA ASN A 304 7.98 20.30 0.18
C ASN A 304 6.50 20.63 -0.02
N GLU A 305 5.96 21.50 0.82
CA GLU A 305 4.55 21.87 0.82
C GLU A 305 4.19 22.70 -0.42
N GLU A 306 5.08 23.60 -0.87
CA GLU A 306 4.87 24.42 -2.07
C GLU A 306 4.76 23.54 -3.32
N GLN A 307 5.69 22.61 -3.50
CA GLN A 307 5.64 21.66 -4.61
C GLN A 307 4.39 20.78 -4.55
N LEU A 308 3.97 20.36 -3.36
CA LEU A 308 2.75 19.58 -3.19
C LEU A 308 1.51 20.40 -3.57
N GLN A 309 1.45 21.67 -3.15
CA GLN A 309 0.38 22.59 -3.47
C GLN A 309 0.26 22.81 -4.98
N GLU A 310 1.41 22.99 -5.66
CA GLU A 310 1.47 23.13 -7.10
C GLU A 310 0.94 21.90 -7.84
N ILE A 311 1.33 20.69 -7.39
CA ILE A 311 0.89 19.42 -7.99
C ILE A 311 -0.62 19.19 -7.79
N ILE A 312 -1.12 19.43 -6.57
CA ILE A 312 -2.53 19.19 -6.21
C ILE A 312 -3.44 20.34 -6.68
N GLN A 313 -2.89 21.53 -6.87
CA GLN A 313 -3.60 22.75 -7.30
C GLN A 313 -4.70 23.17 -6.32
N VAL A 314 -4.38 23.21 -5.02
CA VAL A 314 -5.25 23.74 -3.96
C VAL A 314 -4.76 25.09 -3.46
N GLY A 315 -5.66 25.97 -3.05
CA GLY A 315 -5.32 27.31 -2.54
C GLY A 315 -4.64 27.29 -1.18
N HIS A 316 -5.03 26.35 -0.33
CA HIS A 316 -4.42 26.10 0.99
C HIS A 316 -4.67 24.65 1.42
N PHE A 317 -3.90 24.17 2.39
CA PHE A 317 -4.11 22.88 3.04
C PHE A 317 -4.85 23.06 4.37
N ASP A 318 -5.60 22.02 4.78
CA ASP A 318 -6.13 21.91 6.14
C ASP A 318 -4.97 21.96 7.17
N ARG A 319 -5.23 22.51 8.37
CA ARG A 319 -4.24 22.74 9.43
C ARG A 319 -4.52 21.94 10.70
N VAL A 320 -4.83 20.65 10.54
CA VAL A 320 -4.97 19.72 11.68
C VAL A 320 -3.67 19.63 12.48
N ALA A 321 -2.52 19.77 11.82
CA ALA A 321 -1.19 19.82 12.41
C ALA A 321 -0.24 20.70 11.57
N PRO A 322 0.98 21.06 12.08
CA PRO A 322 1.89 21.98 11.42
C PRO A 322 2.41 21.53 10.05
N ASN A 323 2.43 20.23 9.78
CA ASN A 323 2.94 19.67 8.52
C ASN A 323 2.22 18.37 8.16
N TYR A 324 2.37 17.92 6.92
CA TYR A 324 1.75 16.69 6.39
C TYR A 324 2.07 15.46 7.24
N GLN A 325 3.33 15.25 7.59
CA GLN A 325 3.76 14.05 8.32
C GLN A 325 3.15 14.00 9.73
N GLU A 326 2.95 15.14 10.37
CA GLU A 326 2.27 15.22 11.67
C GLU A 326 0.75 15.09 11.51
N ALA A 327 0.15 15.71 10.48
CA ALA A 327 -1.28 15.66 10.23
C ALA A 327 -1.80 14.22 10.05
N ILE A 328 -1.05 13.37 9.32
CA ILE A 328 -1.45 11.98 9.11
C ILE A 328 -1.29 11.07 10.34
N GLN A 329 -0.72 11.56 11.45
CA GLN A 329 -0.68 10.84 12.73
C GLN A 329 -2.00 10.96 13.51
N TYR A 330 -2.96 11.73 13.02
CA TYR A 330 -4.30 11.87 13.61
C TYR A 330 -5.34 11.15 12.73
N PRO A 331 -6.43 10.62 13.33
CA PRO A 331 -7.53 10.07 12.54
C PRO A 331 -8.18 11.18 11.71
N SER A 332 -8.57 10.87 10.48
CA SER A 332 -9.29 11.80 9.60
C SER A 332 -10.76 11.45 9.51
N LEU A 333 -11.57 12.40 9.07
CA LEU A 333 -12.96 12.21 8.66
C LEU A 333 -13.13 12.91 7.32
N ASN A 334 -13.47 12.14 6.27
CA ASN A 334 -13.57 12.64 4.91
C ASN A 334 -14.88 12.20 4.26
N VAL A 335 -15.58 13.13 3.61
CA VAL A 335 -16.76 12.82 2.79
C VAL A 335 -16.27 12.46 1.39
N ARG A 336 -16.34 11.16 1.03
CA ARG A 336 -15.93 10.64 -0.28
C ARG A 336 -17.04 10.67 -1.33
N GLY A 337 -18.29 10.85 -0.89
CA GLY A 337 -19.45 10.97 -1.77
C GLY A 337 -20.64 11.55 -1.05
N MET A 338 -21.45 12.33 -1.79
CA MET A 338 -22.69 12.91 -1.28
C MET A 338 -23.74 12.95 -2.38
N GLN A 339 -24.96 12.54 -2.08
CA GLN A 339 -26.07 12.51 -3.04
C GLN A 339 -27.39 12.93 -2.40
N SER A 340 -28.17 13.75 -3.16
CA SER A 340 -29.58 14.04 -2.87
C SER A 340 -30.24 14.60 -4.13
N GLY A 341 -31.43 14.08 -4.51
CA GLY A 341 -32.10 14.50 -5.74
C GLY A 341 -31.26 14.23 -7.01
N TRP A 342 -31.35 15.13 -7.98
CA TRP A 342 -30.68 15.04 -9.26
C TRP A 342 -30.08 16.40 -9.67
N ILE A 343 -29.03 16.36 -10.48
CA ILE A 343 -28.34 17.54 -11.03
C ILE A 343 -28.29 17.46 -12.57
N ASN A 344 -27.82 18.51 -13.21
CA ASN A 344 -27.66 18.65 -14.67
C ASN A 344 -29.00 18.40 -15.42
N GLU A 345 -29.00 17.63 -16.48
CA GLU A 345 -30.17 17.36 -17.33
C GLU A 345 -31.30 16.62 -16.58
N LYS A 346 -30.98 15.98 -15.47
CA LYS A 346 -31.94 15.23 -14.65
C LYS A 346 -32.58 16.07 -13.54
N VAL A 347 -32.17 17.35 -13.36
CA VAL A 347 -32.70 18.21 -12.30
C VAL A 347 -34.25 18.30 -12.33
N ARG A 348 -34.86 18.33 -11.15
CA ARG A 348 -36.31 18.45 -10.96
C ARG A 348 -36.59 19.49 -9.88
N THR A 349 -37.74 20.15 -9.97
CA THR A 349 -38.22 21.12 -8.98
C THR A 349 -38.85 20.40 -7.79
N ILE A 350 -37.99 19.82 -6.92
CA ILE A 350 -38.42 18.93 -5.84
C ILE A 350 -37.78 19.24 -4.50
N ILE A 351 -38.41 18.76 -3.42
CA ILE A 351 -37.82 18.48 -2.12
C ILE A 351 -37.49 16.99 -2.14
N PRO A 352 -36.24 16.57 -2.04
CA PRO A 352 -35.85 15.14 -2.09
C PRO A 352 -36.41 14.33 -0.93
N ALA A 353 -36.52 13.02 -1.10
CA ALA A 353 -36.97 12.11 -0.05
C ALA A 353 -35.88 11.78 0.97
N TRP A 354 -34.63 11.81 0.54
CA TRP A 354 -33.45 11.49 1.36
C TRP A 354 -32.20 12.27 0.85
N ALA A 355 -31.20 12.31 1.72
CA ALA A 355 -29.84 12.71 1.38
C ALA A 355 -28.84 11.76 2.06
N LYS A 356 -27.84 11.29 1.31
CA LYS A 356 -26.86 10.32 1.76
C LYS A 356 -25.45 10.86 1.62
N ALA A 357 -24.58 10.57 2.60
CA ALA A 357 -23.15 10.76 2.55
C ALA A 357 -22.43 9.42 2.75
N GLU A 358 -21.40 9.21 1.94
CA GLU A 358 -20.39 8.18 2.11
C GLU A 358 -19.16 8.84 2.74
N ILE A 359 -18.72 8.31 3.88
CA ILE A 359 -17.62 8.87 4.65
C ILE A 359 -16.55 7.80 4.83
N ASP A 360 -15.27 8.16 4.65
CA ASP A 360 -14.16 7.35 5.08
C ASP A 360 -13.45 8.00 6.27
N VAL A 361 -13.05 7.16 7.21
CA VAL A 361 -12.31 7.53 8.40
C VAL A 361 -10.99 6.78 8.41
N ARG A 362 -9.89 7.51 8.21
CA ARG A 362 -8.56 6.93 8.38
C ARG A 362 -8.24 6.89 9.86
N ILE A 363 -7.82 5.71 10.34
CA ILE A 363 -7.49 5.47 11.75
C ILE A 363 -5.98 5.27 11.92
N VAL A 364 -5.48 5.65 13.09
CA VAL A 364 -4.10 5.45 13.52
C VAL A 364 -4.04 4.40 14.62
N LYS A 365 -2.85 3.94 15.00
CA LYS A 365 -2.68 2.85 15.98
C LYS A 365 -3.38 3.12 17.33
N GLU A 366 -3.47 4.38 17.73
CA GLU A 366 -4.12 4.84 18.95
C GLU A 366 -5.64 4.95 18.84
N SER A 367 -6.19 4.77 17.63
CA SER A 367 -7.62 4.93 17.35
C SER A 367 -8.30 3.57 17.27
N ASP A 368 -9.21 3.31 18.20
CA ASP A 368 -10.14 2.19 18.10
C ASP A 368 -11.29 2.55 17.14
N PRO A 369 -11.48 1.84 16.02
CA PRO A 369 -12.53 2.14 15.04
C PRO A 369 -13.93 2.04 15.64
N LYS A 370 -14.17 1.10 16.57
CA LYS A 370 -15.47 0.97 17.24
C LYS A 370 -15.78 2.19 18.13
N ARG A 371 -14.75 2.67 18.84
CA ARG A 371 -14.87 3.90 19.63
C ARG A 371 -15.15 5.10 18.74
N LEU A 372 -14.40 5.31 17.67
CA LEU A 372 -14.61 6.45 16.76
C LEU A 372 -15.98 6.38 16.07
N SER A 373 -16.41 5.21 15.60
CA SER A 373 -17.77 5.04 15.05
C SER A 373 -18.85 5.41 16.07
N LYS A 374 -18.69 4.98 17.34
CA LYS A 374 -19.61 5.34 18.42
C LYS A 374 -19.61 6.84 18.67
N LEU A 375 -18.46 7.51 18.66
CA LEU A 375 -18.36 8.97 18.85
C LEU A 375 -19.09 9.73 17.74
N ILE A 376 -18.92 9.30 16.47
CA ILE A 376 -19.64 9.89 15.33
C ILE A 376 -21.16 9.70 15.52
N LYS A 377 -21.61 8.49 15.83
CA LYS A 377 -23.02 8.21 16.09
C LYS A 377 -23.58 9.07 17.23
N THR A 378 -22.87 9.15 18.36
CA THR A 378 -23.26 9.97 19.50
C THR A 378 -23.30 11.48 19.14
N HIS A 379 -22.37 11.96 18.31
CA HIS A 379 -22.41 13.34 17.83
C HIS A 379 -23.70 13.61 17.03
N ILE A 380 -24.10 12.67 16.14
CA ILE A 380 -25.33 12.76 15.37
C ILE A 380 -26.56 12.79 16.30
N GLU A 381 -26.59 11.92 17.32
CA GLU A 381 -27.63 11.90 18.33
C GLU A 381 -27.69 13.22 19.12
N ASN A 382 -26.54 13.80 19.50
CA ASN A 382 -26.44 15.08 20.18
C ASN A 382 -26.92 16.28 19.33
N GLN A 383 -26.92 16.13 17.97
CA GLN A 383 -27.59 17.09 17.06
C GLN A 383 -29.12 16.90 17.03
N GLY A 384 -29.65 16.00 17.86
CA GLY A 384 -31.08 15.75 18.06
C GLY A 384 -31.66 14.74 17.06
N TYR A 385 -30.82 13.92 16.40
CA TYR A 385 -31.31 12.86 15.52
C TYR A 385 -31.59 11.58 16.31
N VAL A 386 -32.66 10.89 15.94
CA VAL A 386 -32.82 9.46 16.22
C VAL A 386 -32.05 8.69 15.18
N VAL A 387 -31.13 7.84 15.60
CA VAL A 387 -30.21 7.12 14.72
C VAL A 387 -30.55 5.63 14.72
N ILE A 388 -30.86 5.10 13.56
CA ILE A 388 -31.15 3.69 13.30
C ILE A 388 -30.13 3.12 12.30
N ASP A 389 -30.11 1.79 12.13
CA ASP A 389 -29.18 1.05 11.26
C ASP A 389 -29.86 0.37 10.05
N ARG A 390 -31.12 0.71 9.80
CA ARG A 390 -31.96 0.17 8.74
C ARG A 390 -32.85 1.26 8.13
N GLU A 391 -33.58 0.94 7.08
CA GLU A 391 -34.63 1.81 6.56
C GLU A 391 -35.70 2.10 7.63
N PRO A 392 -36.11 3.37 7.80
CA PRO A 392 -37.11 3.76 8.78
C PRO A 392 -38.51 3.31 8.38
N THR A 393 -39.30 2.87 9.37
CA THR A 393 -40.71 2.60 9.20
C THR A 393 -41.52 3.91 9.04
N LYS A 394 -42.80 3.77 8.63
CA LYS A 394 -43.73 4.91 8.55
C LYS A 394 -43.93 5.58 9.92
N GLU A 395 -44.07 4.78 10.96
CA GLU A 395 -44.29 5.22 12.32
C GLU A 395 -43.09 6.01 12.83
N GLU A 396 -41.85 5.54 12.60
CA GLU A 396 -40.63 6.22 12.94
C GLU A 396 -40.49 7.55 12.21
N ARG A 397 -40.80 7.61 10.90
CA ARG A 397 -40.81 8.86 10.13
C ARG A 397 -41.79 9.90 10.65
N LEU A 398 -42.95 9.47 11.13
CA LEU A 398 -43.97 10.36 11.70
C LEU A 398 -43.63 10.80 13.13
N ALA A 399 -42.98 9.93 13.90
CA ALA A 399 -42.61 10.22 15.28
C ALA A 399 -41.37 11.12 15.42
N HIS A 400 -40.44 11.06 14.45
CA HIS A 400 -39.12 11.69 14.58
C HIS A 400 -38.81 12.70 13.48
N PRO A 401 -38.83 14.03 13.78
CA PRO A 401 -38.55 15.08 12.80
C PRO A 401 -37.10 15.10 12.33
N LYS A 402 -36.17 14.57 13.15
CA LYS A 402 -34.77 14.35 12.82
C LYS A 402 -34.47 12.86 12.93
N LEU A 403 -34.41 12.18 11.80
CA LEU A 403 -34.17 10.77 11.68
C LEU A 403 -33.01 10.53 10.72
N ALA A 404 -32.10 9.64 11.11
CA ALA A 404 -30.95 9.27 10.29
C ALA A 404 -30.69 7.76 10.37
N THR A 405 -30.22 7.19 9.26
CA THR A 405 -29.62 5.87 9.24
C THR A 405 -28.12 6.01 9.27
N TYR A 406 -27.46 5.21 10.11
CA TYR A 406 -26.03 5.16 10.28
C TYR A 406 -25.55 3.72 10.28
N THR A 407 -24.67 3.36 9.34
CA THR A 407 -23.97 2.09 9.32
C THR A 407 -22.47 2.33 9.22
N SER A 408 -21.66 1.44 9.75
CA SER A 408 -20.19 1.54 9.65
C SER A 408 -19.54 0.17 9.52
N GLU A 409 -18.48 0.10 8.73
CA GLU A 409 -17.75 -1.13 8.46
C GLU A 409 -16.23 -0.86 8.53
N VAL A 410 -15.50 -1.74 9.23
CA VAL A 410 -14.04 -1.66 9.36
C VAL A 410 -13.43 -2.48 8.23
N SER A 411 -12.72 -1.81 7.31
CA SER A 411 -12.00 -2.49 6.23
C SER A 411 -10.65 -3.00 6.74
N TYR A 412 -9.81 -2.09 7.31
CA TYR A 412 -8.48 -2.47 7.79
C TYR A 412 -8.13 -1.79 9.10
N GLN A 413 -7.45 -2.55 9.97
CA GLN A 413 -6.80 -1.98 11.15
C GLN A 413 -5.51 -1.24 10.77
N SER A 414 -5.14 -0.23 11.54
CA SER A 414 -3.83 0.39 11.44
C SER A 414 -2.78 -0.47 12.13
N PHE A 415 -1.53 -0.32 11.67
CA PHE A 415 -0.38 -0.87 12.39
C PHE A 415 0.79 0.11 12.39
N ARG A 416 1.71 -0.07 13.33
CA ARG A 416 2.95 0.71 13.38
C ARG A 416 4.01 -0.04 14.18
N THR A 417 5.16 -0.20 13.57
CA THR A 417 6.39 -0.75 14.18
C THR A 417 7.22 0.41 14.73
N PRO A 418 7.79 0.32 15.94
CA PRO A 418 8.73 1.34 16.42
C PRO A 418 9.94 1.47 15.50
N MET A 419 10.33 2.72 15.19
CA MET A 419 11.41 2.97 14.22
C MET A 419 12.78 2.47 14.68
N GLU A 420 12.98 2.35 15.98
CA GLU A 420 14.20 1.83 16.62
C GLU A 420 14.10 0.33 16.94
N SER A 421 13.10 -0.36 16.40
CA SER A 421 12.96 -1.82 16.57
C SER A 421 14.10 -2.57 15.86
N PRO A 422 14.42 -3.82 16.28
CA PRO A 422 15.48 -4.62 15.65
C PRO A 422 15.33 -4.72 14.12
N ILE A 423 14.10 -4.94 13.61
CA ILE A 423 13.86 -4.96 12.16
C ILE A 423 14.15 -3.61 11.52
N GLY A 424 13.82 -2.48 12.17
CA GLY A 424 14.09 -1.14 11.66
C GLY A 424 15.58 -0.86 11.53
N VAL A 425 16.34 -1.23 12.55
CA VAL A 425 17.81 -1.09 12.56
C VAL A 425 18.46 -1.98 11.51
N TRP A 426 18.02 -3.24 11.40
CA TRP A 426 18.49 -4.19 10.40
C TRP A 426 18.28 -3.69 8.96
N LEU A 427 17.06 -3.29 8.61
CA LEU A 427 16.75 -2.77 7.28
C LEU A 427 17.49 -1.45 6.99
N GLN A 428 17.63 -0.56 7.98
CA GLN A 428 18.41 0.67 7.83
C GLN A 428 19.89 0.37 7.50
N LYS A 429 20.53 -0.57 8.21
CA LYS A 429 21.90 -0.99 7.92
C LYS A 429 22.04 -1.53 6.49
N ALA A 430 21.12 -2.39 6.06
CA ALA A 430 21.11 -2.94 4.70
C ALA A 430 21.06 -1.83 3.64
N LEU A 431 20.17 -0.84 3.82
CA LEU A 431 20.02 0.28 2.87
C LEU A 431 21.20 1.24 2.89
N VAL A 432 21.73 1.58 4.08
CA VAL A 432 22.95 2.41 4.18
C VAL A 432 24.11 1.73 3.46
N ARG A 433 24.31 0.43 3.66
CA ARG A 433 25.34 -0.34 2.96
C ARG A 433 25.16 -0.35 1.45
N ALA A 434 23.91 -0.38 0.96
CA ALA A 434 23.63 -0.39 -0.47
C ALA A 434 23.80 0.97 -1.13
N PHE A 435 23.39 2.04 -0.47
CA PHE A 435 23.25 3.36 -1.11
C PHE A 435 24.23 4.40 -0.59
N ASP A 436 24.99 4.11 0.47
CA ASP A 436 25.88 5.05 1.15
C ASP A 436 25.17 6.34 1.59
N GLU A 437 23.88 6.21 1.90
CA GLU A 437 23.05 7.28 2.43
C GLU A 437 21.98 6.72 3.39
N GLU A 438 21.55 7.57 4.34
CA GLU A 438 20.45 7.22 5.24
C GLU A 438 19.13 7.14 4.48
N PRO A 439 18.35 6.06 4.67
CA PRO A 439 17.03 5.97 4.06
C PRO A 439 16.07 7.00 4.67
N ILE A 440 15.13 7.46 3.87
CA ILE A 440 14.01 8.25 4.38
C ILE A 440 13.15 7.34 5.24
N ARG A 441 12.96 7.71 6.51
CA ARG A 441 12.16 6.95 7.46
C ARG A 441 10.80 7.61 7.66
N ILE A 442 9.75 6.93 7.20
CA ILE A 442 8.35 7.38 7.31
C ILE A 442 7.70 6.62 8.46
N ARG A 443 7.30 7.33 9.51
CA ARG A 443 6.68 6.72 10.69
C ARG A 443 5.39 5.97 10.36
N MET A 444 4.58 6.52 9.44
CA MET A 444 3.32 5.92 8.99
C MET A 444 2.94 6.50 7.63
N SER A 445 2.50 5.65 6.70
CA SER A 445 1.93 6.08 5.43
C SER A 445 0.51 6.60 5.60
N GLY A 446 0.08 7.50 4.70
CA GLY A 446 -1.29 8.01 4.66
C GLY A 446 -2.31 7.02 4.12
N GLY A 447 -1.88 6.10 3.25
CA GLY A 447 -2.70 5.03 2.70
C GLY A 447 -2.88 3.86 3.66
N SER A 448 -3.83 2.99 3.36
CA SER A 448 -4.06 1.72 4.06
C SER A 448 -3.69 0.57 3.14
N ILE A 449 -3.17 -0.51 3.71
CA ILE A 449 -2.86 -1.75 3.00
C ILE A 449 -3.50 -2.93 3.75
N PRO A 450 -3.97 -3.98 3.07
CA PRO A 450 -4.75 -5.07 3.68
C PRO A 450 -3.92 -6.05 4.51
N ILE A 451 -2.67 -5.74 4.84
CA ILE A 451 -1.74 -6.62 5.56
C ILE A 451 -1.88 -6.60 7.09
N SER A 452 -2.74 -5.75 7.63
CA SER A 452 -2.96 -5.69 9.08
C SER A 452 -3.26 -7.05 9.75
N PRO A 453 -3.87 -8.05 9.08
CA PRO A 453 -4.04 -9.38 9.65
C PRO A 453 -2.73 -10.07 10.02
N PHE A 454 -1.67 -9.94 9.24
CA PHE A 454 -0.35 -10.50 9.58
C PHE A 454 0.22 -9.84 10.85
N VAL A 455 0.15 -8.50 10.92
CA VAL A 455 0.66 -7.75 12.06
C VAL A 455 -0.13 -8.06 13.33
N ASN A 456 -1.46 -8.01 13.27
CA ASN A 456 -2.29 -8.10 14.46
C ASN A 456 -2.53 -9.56 14.91
N THR A 457 -2.67 -10.51 13.97
CA THR A 457 -2.94 -11.92 14.30
C THR A 457 -1.67 -12.69 14.65
N LEU A 458 -0.55 -12.41 13.95
CA LEU A 458 0.74 -13.06 14.19
C LEU A 458 1.64 -12.25 15.13
N ASN A 459 1.23 -11.03 15.51
CA ASN A 459 2.01 -10.10 16.32
C ASN A 459 3.40 -9.80 15.74
N LEU A 460 3.49 -9.67 14.41
CA LEU A 460 4.74 -9.41 13.70
C LEU A 460 5.03 -7.91 13.60
N PRO A 461 6.22 -7.45 13.96
CA PRO A 461 6.68 -6.13 13.55
C PRO A 461 6.88 -6.12 12.02
N ALA A 462 6.29 -5.13 11.35
CA ALA A 462 6.24 -5.03 9.90
C ALA A 462 6.80 -3.69 9.41
N ILE A 463 7.55 -3.73 8.31
CA ILE A 463 8.08 -2.54 7.64
C ILE A 463 7.89 -2.69 6.13
N THR A 464 7.36 -1.65 5.50
CA THR A 464 7.29 -1.56 4.04
C THR A 464 8.58 -0.95 3.49
N VAL A 465 9.13 -1.61 2.50
CA VAL A 465 10.32 -1.22 1.74
C VAL A 465 9.91 -0.99 0.30
N PRO A 466 9.46 0.22 -0.06
CA PRO A 466 9.03 0.52 -1.41
C PRO A 466 10.22 0.49 -2.39
N THR A 467 9.96 0.09 -3.65
CA THR A 467 11.02 -0.12 -4.64
C THR A 467 10.73 0.53 -5.99
N VAL A 468 9.52 1.04 -6.21
CA VAL A 468 9.11 1.56 -7.52
C VAL A 468 9.07 3.09 -7.56
N ASN A 469 9.12 3.67 -8.74
CA ASN A 469 9.05 5.12 -8.92
C ASN A 469 7.71 5.70 -8.46
N ARG A 470 7.72 6.94 -7.97
CA ARG A 470 6.53 7.61 -7.43
C ARG A 470 5.51 7.97 -8.51
N ASP A 471 5.98 8.30 -9.71
CA ASP A 471 5.22 8.74 -10.87
C ASP A 471 4.87 7.58 -11.82
N ASN A 472 4.50 6.45 -11.26
CA ASN A 472 4.29 5.18 -11.96
C ASN A 472 2.88 4.97 -12.52
N ASN A 473 1.94 5.88 -12.27
CA ASN A 473 0.52 5.78 -12.65
C ASN A 473 -0.18 4.50 -12.13
N GLN A 474 0.22 3.97 -10.96
CA GLN A 474 -0.51 2.84 -10.36
C GLN A 474 -2.01 3.18 -10.25
N HIS A 475 -2.90 2.19 -10.36
CA HIS A 475 -4.36 2.29 -10.39
C HIS A 475 -4.91 3.14 -11.56
N SER A 476 -4.07 3.52 -12.52
CA SER A 476 -4.42 4.36 -13.66
C SER A 476 -3.94 3.76 -14.99
N PRO A 477 -4.45 4.23 -16.13
CA PRO A 477 -3.90 3.86 -17.43
C PRO A 477 -2.42 4.29 -17.56
N ASN A 478 -1.67 3.56 -18.38
CA ASN A 478 -0.25 3.78 -18.61
C ASN A 478 0.62 3.62 -17.36
N GLU A 479 0.26 2.68 -16.50
CA GLU A 479 1.13 2.26 -15.39
C GLU A 479 2.49 1.84 -15.93
N ASN A 480 3.55 2.20 -15.18
CA ASN A 480 4.91 2.03 -15.67
C ASN A 480 5.93 1.84 -14.54
N LEU A 481 7.02 1.18 -14.86
CA LEU A 481 8.16 0.97 -13.98
C LEU A 481 9.41 1.56 -14.62
N ARG A 482 10.05 2.52 -13.94
CA ARG A 482 11.32 3.13 -14.35
C ARG A 482 12.47 2.13 -14.16
N LEU A 483 13.33 1.95 -15.18
CA LEU A 483 14.36 0.92 -15.15
C LEU A 483 15.44 1.15 -14.10
N GLY A 484 15.79 2.40 -13.80
CA GLY A 484 16.66 2.73 -12.68
C GLY A 484 16.07 2.29 -11.33
N ASN A 485 14.76 2.44 -11.13
CA ASN A 485 14.07 1.95 -9.93
C ASN A 485 14.00 0.41 -9.89
N TYR A 486 13.83 -0.24 -11.03
CA TYR A 486 13.89 -1.70 -11.11
C TYR A 486 15.27 -2.23 -10.66
N ARG A 487 16.37 -1.63 -11.16
CA ARG A 487 17.74 -1.96 -10.72
C ARG A 487 17.93 -1.69 -9.22
N ASP A 488 17.55 -0.52 -8.76
CA ASP A 488 17.73 -0.12 -7.36
C ASP A 488 16.85 -0.95 -6.41
N GLY A 489 15.69 -1.43 -6.88
CA GLY A 489 14.85 -2.39 -6.18
C GLY A 489 15.54 -3.74 -6.01
N ILE A 490 16.17 -4.27 -7.07
CA ILE A 490 17.00 -5.49 -6.99
C ILE A 490 18.15 -5.29 -6.00
N LYS A 491 18.84 -4.14 -6.05
CA LYS A 491 19.92 -3.79 -5.12
C LYS A 491 19.42 -3.73 -3.67
N THR A 492 18.28 -3.10 -3.44
CA THR A 492 17.63 -3.00 -2.12
C THR A 492 17.36 -4.39 -1.54
N ILE A 493 16.71 -5.27 -2.33
CA ILE A 493 16.34 -6.61 -1.87
C ILE A 493 17.60 -7.46 -1.67
N LEU A 494 18.58 -7.39 -2.57
CA LEU A 494 19.87 -8.10 -2.42
C LEU A 494 20.61 -7.65 -1.15
N ALA A 495 20.63 -6.36 -0.86
CA ALA A 495 21.23 -5.84 0.36
C ALA A 495 20.54 -6.39 1.62
N ILE A 496 19.20 -6.45 1.63
CA ILE A 496 18.43 -7.02 2.74
C ILE A 496 18.73 -8.52 2.89
N LEU A 497 18.71 -9.29 1.79
CA LEU A 497 18.97 -10.73 1.79
C LEU A 497 20.38 -11.09 2.27
N THR A 498 21.33 -10.18 2.16
CA THR A 498 22.74 -10.39 2.52
C THR A 498 23.19 -9.60 3.75
N GLU A 499 22.29 -8.91 4.43
CA GLU A 499 22.52 -8.29 5.74
C GLU A 499 22.27 -9.30 6.84
N GLU A 500 23.17 -9.37 7.82
CA GLU A 500 23.02 -10.24 9.00
C GLU A 500 21.92 -9.73 9.93
N LEU A 501 21.02 -10.63 10.31
CA LEU A 501 19.86 -10.36 11.16
C LEU A 501 20.11 -10.71 12.63
#